data_833c5f9d9e5ba47f913cd4e679ee597a
#
_entry.id   833c5f9d9e5ba47f913cd4e679ee597a
#
_cell.length_a   1.000
_cell.length_b   1.000
_cell.length_c   1.000
_cell.angle_alpha   90.00
_cell.angle_beta   90.00
_cell.angle_gamma   90.00
#
_symmetry.space_group_name_H-M   'P 1'
#
loop_
_entity.id
_entity.type
_entity.pdbx_description
1 polymer ?
#
loop_
_entity_poly.entity_id
_entity_poly.type
_entity_poly.pdbx_seq_one_letter_code
_entity_poly.pdbx_strand_id
1 'polypeptide(L)'
;MKRTNNHKHNASHSFSLKTGVGALVFLLLCVATFAQRVNPLKKLQIAELAISNLYVDSVDDQKLVEDGIRGMLEKLDPHSSYTTAKETKSLNEPLQGSFDGIGVQFNMISDTLLIIQPVRKGPSEKVGIIAGDRIITVNDTTISGVKMERSEIMRRLRGPRSSKVKLGVKRRGVPDLLTFTVTRAKIPVHTLDAYYMIRPHVGYVRIGSFGATTYGEFMTAVDSLQKAGMRDLILDLQDNGGGYLQSAVRIVEEFLQKGDLVVYTEGRAQKRQEYNAGGGGRLEKGKVCVLINEYSASAAEIVTGAIQDQDRGTVIGRRSFGKGLVQRPIEFDDGSMIRLTVAHYYTPSGRCIQKPYEKGEKEDYAQDIEKRFKHGELYSADSIHINDSLRYYTLRKHRTVYGGGGIMPDVFVPLDTTQYTAFHRQLVARSLVINTTLRYVEDHRDELKTKYAKFDDYMKRFEVPQAMVDTLFAEAERQKVKPRDDAERKRTLPMLRLQLKALIARDIWDMNEYFRLMNEQNHIVSKAVEVITGK
;
A
#
# COMPACT_ATOMS: atom_id res chain seq x y z
N MET A 1 -21.44 -112.88 8.66
CA MET A 1 -21.37 -113.71 7.41
C MET A 1 -21.10 -112.77 6.23
N LYS A 2 -19.98 -113.01 5.52
CA LYS A 2 -19.57 -112.56 4.19
C LYS A 2 -19.25 -111.01 4.10
N ARG A 3 -17.98 -110.65 4.03
CA ARG A 3 -17.06 -110.59 2.89
C ARG A 3 -17.64 -109.66 1.77
N THR A 4 -17.01 -108.65 1.23
CA THR A 4 -15.69 -108.31 0.67
C THR A 4 -15.96 -106.97 -0.12
N ASN A 5 -15.18 -106.08 -0.47
CA ASN A 5 -13.84 -105.95 -0.94
C ASN A 5 -13.51 -104.44 -1.22
N ASN A 6 -12.29 -104.10 -1.05
CA ASN A 6 -11.58 -102.92 -1.47
C ASN A 6 -11.81 -102.48 -2.91
N HIS A 7 -11.81 -101.17 -3.14
CA HIS A 7 -11.02 -100.57 -4.20
C HIS A 7 -10.58 -99.11 -3.81
N LYS A 8 -9.27 -98.98 -3.69
CA LYS A 8 -8.59 -97.66 -3.59
C LYS A 8 -8.61 -97.04 -4.97
N HIS A 9 -9.02 -95.76 -5.07
CA HIS A 9 -8.64 -94.87 -6.16
C HIS A 9 -7.82 -93.71 -5.59
N ASN A 10 -6.52 -93.79 -5.89
CA ASN A 10 -5.59 -92.66 -5.76
C ASN A 10 -5.94 -91.61 -6.83
N ALA A 11 -6.46 -90.44 -6.42
CA ALA A 11 -6.49 -89.29 -7.26
C ALA A 11 -5.28 -88.39 -6.87
N SER A 12 -4.23 -88.47 -7.68
CA SER A 12 -3.09 -87.52 -7.61
C SER A 12 -3.53 -86.19 -8.09
N HIS A 13 -3.68 -85.23 -7.17
CA HIS A 13 -3.79 -83.80 -7.53
C HIS A 13 -2.40 -83.25 -7.91
N SER A 14 -2.10 -83.21 -9.21
CA SER A 14 -1.02 -82.43 -9.77
C SER A 14 -1.43 -80.98 -9.67
N PHE A 15 -1.02 -80.32 -8.60
CA PHE A 15 -1.11 -78.82 -8.50
C PHE A 15 -0.18 -78.26 -9.56
N SER A 16 -0.77 -77.66 -10.61
CA SER A 16 -0.05 -77.11 -11.73
C SER A 16 0.85 -75.95 -11.25
N LEU A 17 2.15 -76.12 -11.37
CA LEU A 17 3.20 -75.11 -11.08
C LEU A 17 2.95 -73.79 -11.81
N LYS A 18 2.17 -73.80 -12.89
CA LYS A 18 1.78 -72.63 -13.69
C LYS A 18 0.80 -71.71 -12.98
N THR A 19 -0.08 -72.20 -12.10
CA THR A 19 -1.02 -71.36 -11.32
C THR A 19 -0.34 -70.64 -10.15
N GLY A 20 0.67 -71.28 -9.54
CA GLY A 20 1.45 -70.62 -8.47
C GLY A 20 2.34 -69.48 -8.96
N VAL A 21 2.94 -69.61 -10.13
CA VAL A 21 3.76 -68.55 -10.74
C VAL A 21 2.89 -67.39 -11.19
N GLY A 22 1.70 -67.62 -11.73
CA GLY A 22 0.74 -66.57 -12.10
C GLY A 22 0.27 -65.71 -10.89
N ALA A 23 -0.05 -66.42 -9.78
CA ALA A 23 -0.45 -65.71 -8.53
C ALA A 23 0.69 -64.89 -7.89
N LEU A 24 1.92 -65.43 -7.95
CA LEU A 24 3.11 -64.68 -7.43
C LEU A 24 3.47 -63.48 -8.29
N VAL A 25 3.34 -63.59 -9.62
CA VAL A 25 3.55 -62.49 -10.54
C VAL A 25 2.44 -61.42 -10.40
N PHE A 26 1.19 -61.84 -10.18
CA PHE A 26 0.09 -60.90 -9.93
C PHE A 26 0.21 -60.23 -8.57
N LEU A 27 0.69 -60.93 -7.53
CA LEU A 27 1.00 -60.33 -6.23
C LEU A 27 2.18 -59.36 -6.31
N LEU A 28 3.23 -59.71 -7.08
CA LEU A 28 4.37 -58.81 -7.34
C LEU A 28 3.97 -57.60 -8.20
N LEU A 29 3.07 -57.75 -9.17
CA LEU A 29 2.49 -56.65 -9.94
C LEU A 29 1.57 -55.76 -9.09
N CYS A 30 0.76 -56.33 -8.19
CA CYS A 30 -0.04 -55.59 -7.24
C CYS A 30 0.82 -54.85 -6.20
N VAL A 31 1.95 -55.39 -5.78
CA VAL A 31 2.93 -54.70 -4.91
C VAL A 31 3.69 -53.62 -5.67
N ALA A 32 3.95 -53.81 -6.97
CA ALA A 32 4.60 -52.79 -7.82
C ALA A 32 3.66 -51.64 -8.22
N THR A 33 2.33 -51.84 -8.22
CA THR A 33 1.36 -50.77 -8.46
C THR A 33 0.98 -49.98 -7.21
N PHE A 34 1.33 -50.40 -6.01
CA PHE A 34 1.55 -49.53 -4.87
C PHE A 34 2.94 -48.90 -5.01
N ALA A 35 3.23 -48.28 -6.15
CA ALA A 35 4.27 -47.28 -6.24
C ALA A 35 3.97 -46.28 -5.11
N GLN A 36 4.75 -46.34 -4.04
CA GLN A 36 4.67 -45.43 -2.91
C GLN A 36 4.56 -44.04 -3.49
N ARG A 37 3.37 -43.44 -3.46
CA ARG A 37 3.27 -41.99 -3.68
C ARG A 37 4.16 -41.41 -2.62
N VAL A 38 5.38 -41.06 -3.01
CA VAL A 38 6.34 -40.40 -2.12
C VAL A 38 5.59 -39.23 -1.53
N ASN A 39 5.36 -39.27 -0.22
CA ASN A 39 4.67 -38.16 0.47
C ASN A 39 5.47 -36.89 0.17
N PRO A 40 4.89 -35.89 -0.53
CA PRO A 40 5.61 -34.69 -0.92
C PRO A 40 6.27 -33.98 0.26
N LEU A 41 5.61 -34.01 1.44
CA LEU A 41 6.16 -33.46 2.67
C LEU A 41 7.45 -34.17 3.11
N LYS A 42 7.44 -35.51 3.07
CA LYS A 42 8.64 -36.33 3.41
C LYS A 42 9.79 -36.06 2.43
N LYS A 43 9.47 -35.85 1.14
CA LYS A 43 10.50 -35.48 0.15
C LYS A 43 11.14 -34.13 0.46
N LEU A 44 10.36 -33.14 0.87
CA LEU A 44 10.85 -31.82 1.25
C LEU A 44 11.74 -31.91 2.50
N GLN A 45 11.32 -32.66 3.53
CA GLN A 45 12.12 -32.88 4.74
C GLN A 45 13.46 -33.58 4.46
N ILE A 46 13.45 -34.62 3.59
CA ILE A 46 14.71 -35.32 3.21
C ILE A 46 15.62 -34.36 2.46
N ALA A 47 15.12 -33.53 1.57
CA ALA A 47 15.92 -32.57 0.83
C ALA A 47 16.57 -31.53 1.76
N GLU A 48 15.81 -30.97 2.69
CA GLU A 48 16.31 -30.05 3.70
C GLU A 48 17.41 -30.71 4.55
N LEU A 49 17.15 -31.87 5.16
CA LEU A 49 18.14 -32.61 5.96
C LEU A 49 19.41 -32.97 5.18
N ALA A 50 19.27 -33.36 3.91
CA ALA A 50 20.40 -33.70 3.07
C ALA A 50 21.28 -32.46 2.77
N ILE A 51 20.67 -31.31 2.49
CA ILE A 51 21.41 -30.06 2.25
C ILE A 51 22.12 -29.62 3.52
N SER A 52 21.42 -29.57 4.66
CA SER A 52 21.97 -29.12 5.94
C SER A 52 23.14 -29.97 6.43
N ASN A 53 23.12 -31.31 6.17
CA ASN A 53 24.12 -32.22 6.72
C ASN A 53 25.19 -32.69 5.73
N LEU A 54 24.94 -32.64 4.42
CA LEU A 54 25.83 -33.24 3.42
C LEU A 54 26.40 -32.23 2.41
N TYR A 55 25.89 -30.99 2.40
CA TYR A 55 26.45 -29.98 1.50
C TYR A 55 27.89 -29.67 1.87
N VAL A 56 28.73 -29.34 0.87
CA VAL A 56 30.17 -29.16 1.03
C VAL A 56 30.55 -28.00 1.95
N ASP A 57 29.74 -26.94 1.99
CA ASP A 57 29.94 -25.79 2.83
C ASP A 57 28.84 -25.70 3.93
N SER A 58 29.08 -24.87 4.96
CA SER A 58 28.09 -24.62 6.01
C SER A 58 26.84 -23.93 5.45
N VAL A 59 25.67 -24.39 5.85
CA VAL A 59 24.37 -23.83 5.44
C VAL A 59 23.67 -23.22 6.67
N ASP A 60 23.02 -22.10 6.48
CA ASP A 60 22.08 -21.53 7.44
C ASP A 60 20.71 -22.18 7.22
N ASP A 61 20.33 -23.10 8.11
CA ASP A 61 19.11 -23.87 8.02
C ASP A 61 17.85 -23.00 8.00
N GLN A 62 17.84 -21.92 8.79
CA GLN A 62 16.71 -21.00 8.83
C GLN A 62 16.51 -20.34 7.46
N LYS A 63 17.60 -19.81 6.91
CA LYS A 63 17.59 -19.17 5.60
C LYS A 63 17.22 -20.14 4.49
N LEU A 64 17.72 -21.38 4.55
CA LEU A 64 17.38 -22.42 3.59
C LEU A 64 15.88 -22.70 3.56
N VAL A 65 15.24 -22.84 4.74
CA VAL A 65 13.81 -23.07 4.86
C VAL A 65 13.02 -21.86 4.37
N GLU A 66 13.43 -20.65 4.73
CA GLU A 66 12.81 -19.40 4.25
C GLU A 66 12.86 -19.28 2.72
N ASP A 67 14.02 -19.57 2.11
CA ASP A 67 14.21 -19.55 0.64
C ASP A 67 13.34 -20.63 -0.04
N GLY A 68 13.23 -21.81 0.58
CA GLY A 68 12.32 -22.87 0.14
C GLY A 68 10.85 -22.43 0.13
N ILE A 69 10.39 -21.77 1.19
CA ILE A 69 9.02 -21.22 1.29
C ILE A 69 8.82 -20.13 0.22
N ARG A 70 9.78 -19.21 0.05
CA ARG A 70 9.73 -18.17 -0.99
C ARG A 70 9.61 -18.80 -2.39
N GLY A 71 10.43 -19.81 -2.69
CA GLY A 71 10.38 -20.51 -3.97
C GLY A 71 9.05 -21.19 -4.26
N MET A 72 8.40 -21.77 -3.25
CA MET A 72 7.05 -22.33 -3.40
C MET A 72 6.01 -21.24 -3.70
N LEU A 73 6.05 -20.11 -3.00
CA LEU A 73 5.09 -19.02 -3.16
C LEU A 73 5.26 -18.27 -4.48
N GLU A 74 6.48 -18.19 -5.00
CA GLU A 74 6.75 -17.57 -6.31
C GLU A 74 6.03 -18.24 -7.47
N LYS A 75 5.72 -19.53 -7.35
CA LYS A 75 5.03 -20.31 -8.39
C LYS A 75 3.51 -20.20 -8.34
N LEU A 76 2.94 -19.41 -7.40
CA LEU A 76 1.49 -19.32 -7.23
C LEU A 76 0.92 -18.07 -7.93
N ASP A 77 1.01 -16.93 -7.31
CA ASP A 77 0.46 -15.66 -7.77
C ASP A 77 1.41 -14.49 -7.42
N PRO A 78 1.24 -13.30 -8.00
CA PRO A 78 2.16 -12.18 -7.75
C PRO A 78 2.16 -11.64 -6.31
N HIS A 79 1.15 -11.94 -5.51
CA HIS A 79 0.91 -11.33 -4.20
C HIS A 79 1.17 -12.25 -3.01
N SER A 80 1.18 -13.57 -3.23
CA SER A 80 1.59 -14.52 -2.19
C SER A 80 3.07 -14.33 -1.87
N SER A 81 3.39 -14.15 -0.59
CA SER A 81 4.73 -13.81 -0.14
C SER A 81 5.03 -14.34 1.25
N TYR A 82 6.31 -14.58 1.52
CA TYR A 82 6.86 -14.82 2.85
C TYR A 82 7.55 -13.54 3.35
N THR A 83 7.44 -13.27 4.62
CA THR A 83 8.13 -12.19 5.30
C THR A 83 8.74 -12.67 6.60
N THR A 84 9.99 -12.28 6.87
CA THR A 84 10.65 -12.50 8.17
C THR A 84 9.91 -11.74 9.28
N ALA A 85 10.15 -12.09 10.54
CA ALA A 85 9.55 -11.39 11.69
C ALA A 85 9.76 -9.86 11.65
N LYS A 86 10.96 -9.42 11.24
CA LYS A 86 11.29 -7.99 11.08
C LYS A 86 10.49 -7.33 9.97
N GLU A 87 10.38 -7.97 8.82
CA GLU A 87 9.60 -7.48 7.68
C GLU A 87 8.10 -7.47 8.01
N THR A 88 7.59 -8.52 8.64
CA THR A 88 6.19 -8.64 9.11
C THR A 88 5.81 -7.47 10.00
N LYS A 89 6.64 -7.17 10.99
CA LYS A 89 6.44 -6.03 11.88
C LYS A 89 6.41 -4.71 11.11
N SER A 90 7.38 -4.48 10.23
CA SER A 90 7.46 -3.26 9.40
C SER A 90 6.23 -3.05 8.50
N LEU A 91 5.69 -4.14 7.93
CA LEU A 91 4.52 -4.10 7.05
C LEU A 91 3.21 -3.90 7.81
N ASN A 92 3.10 -4.46 9.02
CA ASN A 92 1.87 -4.41 9.81
C ASN A 92 1.72 -3.11 10.61
N GLU A 93 2.82 -2.52 11.11
CA GLU A 93 2.78 -1.30 11.93
C GLU A 93 1.96 -0.15 11.30
N PRO A 94 2.15 0.25 10.03
CA PRO A 94 1.36 1.32 9.43
C PRO A 94 -0.13 0.99 9.37
N LEU A 95 -0.48 -0.27 9.11
CA LEU A 95 -1.87 -0.72 9.02
C LEU A 95 -2.54 -0.84 10.39
N GLN A 96 -1.77 -1.10 11.45
CA GLN A 96 -2.27 -1.12 12.84
C GLN A 96 -2.55 0.29 13.39
N GLY A 97 -2.17 1.34 12.65
CA GLY A 97 -2.42 2.74 13.00
C GLY A 97 -1.54 3.27 14.12
N SER A 98 -0.46 2.56 14.50
CA SER A 98 0.51 3.05 15.49
C SER A 98 1.76 2.19 15.56
N PHE A 99 2.84 2.79 16.04
CA PHE A 99 4.08 2.08 16.41
C PHE A 99 4.64 2.62 17.73
N ASP A 100 5.54 1.89 18.35
CA ASP A 100 6.20 2.35 19.57
C ASP A 100 7.55 3.03 19.26
N GLY A 101 7.73 4.28 19.73
CA GLY A 101 8.91 5.08 19.42
C GLY A 101 8.94 6.44 20.11
N ILE A 102 9.81 7.32 19.64
CA ILE A 102 10.02 8.66 20.21
C ILE A 102 9.02 9.72 19.72
N GLY A 103 8.29 9.47 18.63
CA GLY A 103 7.28 10.39 18.11
C GLY A 103 7.85 11.66 17.48
N VAL A 104 8.61 11.51 16.40
CA VAL A 104 9.10 12.61 15.55
C VAL A 104 8.88 12.30 14.07
N GLN A 105 8.57 13.33 13.31
CA GLN A 105 8.72 13.34 11.87
C GLN A 105 10.12 13.87 11.55
N PHE A 106 10.87 13.17 10.72
CA PHE A 106 12.24 13.55 10.41
C PHE A 106 12.63 13.26 8.95
N ASN A 107 13.67 13.92 8.51
CA ASN A 107 14.35 13.60 7.25
C ASN A 107 15.86 13.56 7.47
N MET A 108 16.57 12.94 6.51
CA MET A 108 18.03 12.92 6.47
C MET A 108 18.52 14.07 5.59
N ILE A 109 19.34 14.95 6.15
CA ILE A 109 20.02 16.03 5.42
C ILE A 109 21.51 15.94 5.70
N SER A 110 22.32 15.79 4.64
CA SER A 110 23.77 15.72 4.76
C SER A 110 24.23 14.73 5.85
N ASP A 111 23.71 13.52 5.78
CA ASP A 111 23.99 12.43 6.72
C ASP A 111 23.65 12.74 8.20
N THR A 112 22.66 13.60 8.41
CA THR A 112 22.19 13.99 9.75
C THR A 112 20.67 13.92 9.82
N LEU A 113 20.14 13.39 10.91
CA LEU A 113 18.70 13.34 11.17
C LEU A 113 18.19 14.71 11.61
N LEU A 114 17.43 15.39 10.75
CA LEU A 114 16.74 16.64 11.06
C LEU A 114 15.29 16.36 11.46
N ILE A 115 14.88 16.85 12.62
CA ILE A 115 13.49 16.80 13.09
C ILE A 115 12.68 17.86 12.36
N ILE A 116 11.71 17.42 11.56
CA ILE A 116 10.75 18.30 10.87
C ILE A 116 9.75 18.85 11.88
N GLN A 117 9.16 17.93 12.66
CA GLN A 117 8.34 18.27 13.81
C GLN A 117 8.18 17.07 14.77
N PRO A 118 8.08 17.32 16.09
CA PRO A 118 7.65 16.28 17.01
C PRO A 118 6.15 16.04 16.85
N VAL A 119 5.72 14.80 17.10
CA VAL A 119 4.30 14.46 17.15
C VAL A 119 3.65 15.20 18.32
N ARG A 120 2.56 15.91 18.04
CA ARG A 120 1.84 16.72 19.03
C ARG A 120 1.42 15.87 20.25
N LYS A 121 1.69 16.34 21.45
CA LYS A 121 1.52 15.62 22.73
C LYS A 121 2.32 14.30 22.82
N GLY A 122 3.23 14.09 21.87
CA GLY A 122 4.10 12.92 21.83
C GLY A 122 5.26 12.96 22.84
N PRO A 123 6.01 11.85 22.96
CA PRO A 123 7.08 11.75 23.96
C PRO A 123 8.24 12.72 23.71
N SER A 124 8.61 13.00 22.46
CA SER A 124 9.67 13.95 22.13
C SER A 124 9.28 15.40 22.43
N GLU A 125 8.04 15.81 22.10
CA GLU A 125 7.54 17.14 22.44
C GLU A 125 7.53 17.38 23.95
N LYS A 126 7.13 16.37 24.73
CA LYS A 126 7.07 16.46 26.21
C LYS A 126 8.42 16.72 26.88
N VAL A 127 9.50 16.30 26.28
CA VAL A 127 10.86 16.53 26.81
C VAL A 127 11.51 17.79 26.22
N GLY A 128 10.80 18.53 25.36
CA GLY A 128 11.27 19.81 24.81
C GLY A 128 12.09 19.69 23.54
N ILE A 129 11.98 18.58 22.79
CA ILE A 129 12.49 18.47 21.44
C ILE A 129 11.58 19.27 20.50
N ILE A 130 12.17 20.06 19.61
CA ILE A 130 11.47 20.97 18.70
C ILE A 130 11.82 20.70 17.23
N ALA A 131 11.05 21.28 16.32
CA ALA A 131 11.36 21.29 14.90
C ALA A 131 12.67 22.05 14.64
N GLY A 132 13.52 21.51 13.75
CA GLY A 132 14.86 22.04 13.47
C GLY A 132 15.98 21.39 14.31
N ASP A 133 15.65 20.64 15.36
CA ASP A 133 16.65 19.88 16.12
C ASP A 133 17.30 18.79 15.24
N ARG A 134 18.58 18.56 15.44
CA ARG A 134 19.33 17.48 14.78
C ARG A 134 19.76 16.43 15.79
N ILE A 135 19.39 15.18 15.58
CA ILE A 135 19.85 14.09 16.43
C ILE A 135 21.24 13.66 15.96
N ILE A 136 22.21 13.79 16.86
CA ILE A 136 23.62 13.47 16.62
C ILE A 136 23.96 12.10 17.21
N THR A 137 23.45 11.80 18.41
CA THR A 137 23.71 10.51 19.07
C THR A 137 22.42 9.86 19.59
N VAL A 138 22.40 8.53 19.63
CA VAL A 138 21.33 7.72 20.24
C VAL A 138 22.00 6.71 21.17
N ASN A 139 21.69 6.78 22.49
CA ASN A 139 22.36 5.99 23.54
C ASN A 139 23.88 6.05 23.39
N ASP A 140 24.41 7.27 23.34
CA ASP A 140 25.81 7.61 23.17
C ASP A 140 26.50 7.10 21.89
N THR A 141 25.75 6.42 20.99
CA THR A 141 26.22 6.03 19.66
C THR A 141 26.00 7.17 18.66
N THR A 142 27.05 7.63 17.99
CA THR A 142 26.97 8.62 16.91
C THR A 142 26.21 8.05 15.73
N ILE A 143 25.20 8.80 15.24
CA ILE A 143 24.37 8.44 14.06
C ILE A 143 24.48 9.44 12.93
N SER A 144 25.12 10.59 13.18
CA SER A 144 25.31 11.69 12.21
C SER A 144 26.73 11.69 11.66
N GLY A 145 26.91 11.89 10.36
CA GLY A 145 28.22 11.95 9.71
C GLY A 145 28.94 10.60 9.55
N VAL A 146 28.28 9.47 9.80
CA VAL A 146 28.84 8.12 9.81
C VAL A 146 28.24 7.21 8.73
N LYS A 147 27.40 7.77 7.85
CA LYS A 147 26.68 7.06 6.78
C LYS A 147 25.86 5.87 7.30
N MET A 148 25.26 6.01 8.50
CA MET A 148 24.41 4.98 9.08
C MET A 148 23.14 4.82 8.24
N GLU A 149 22.80 3.58 7.91
CA GLU A 149 21.58 3.27 7.18
C GLU A 149 20.32 3.77 7.92
N ARG A 150 19.39 4.36 7.16
CA ARG A 150 18.13 4.90 7.71
C ARG A 150 17.35 3.86 8.52
N SER A 151 17.36 2.61 8.08
CA SER A 151 16.72 1.48 8.77
C SER A 151 17.31 1.24 10.16
N GLU A 152 18.62 1.37 10.31
CA GLU A 152 19.34 1.23 11.58
C GLU A 152 19.07 2.41 12.51
N ILE A 153 19.05 3.64 11.99
CA ILE A 153 18.64 4.82 12.76
C ILE A 153 17.22 4.65 13.30
N MET A 154 16.28 4.23 12.44
CA MET A 154 14.90 3.95 12.84
C MET A 154 14.82 2.89 13.94
N ARG A 155 15.59 1.81 13.82
CA ARG A 155 15.64 0.73 14.80
C ARG A 155 16.09 1.24 16.18
N ARG A 156 17.06 2.16 16.23
CA ARG A 156 17.56 2.75 17.49
C ARG A 156 16.57 3.71 18.13
N LEU A 157 15.81 4.46 17.34
CA LEU A 157 14.78 5.41 17.82
C LEU A 157 13.51 4.69 18.27
N ARG A 158 13.15 3.57 17.64
CA ARG A 158 12.05 2.70 18.04
C ARG A 158 12.48 1.77 19.16
N GLY A 159 11.52 1.11 19.79
CA GLY A 159 11.76 0.11 20.85
C GLY A 159 10.52 -0.12 21.70
N PRO A 160 10.59 -1.04 22.67
CA PRO A 160 9.45 -1.36 23.51
C PRO A 160 8.87 -0.13 24.20
N ARG A 161 7.53 -0.08 24.32
CA ARG A 161 6.83 0.98 25.06
C ARG A 161 7.39 1.10 26.47
N SER A 162 7.44 2.31 26.99
CA SER A 162 7.99 2.68 28.30
C SER A 162 9.50 2.50 28.45
N SER A 163 10.21 1.96 27.44
CA SER A 163 11.68 1.98 27.45
C SER A 163 12.19 3.40 27.21
N LYS A 164 13.35 3.72 27.77
CA LYS A 164 14.01 5.02 27.64
C LYS A 164 15.07 4.99 26.55
N VAL A 165 15.25 6.12 25.87
CA VAL A 165 16.35 6.37 24.93
C VAL A 165 16.95 7.74 25.20
N LYS A 166 18.28 7.79 25.29
CA LYS A 166 19.05 9.03 25.44
C LYS A 166 19.41 9.57 24.07
N LEU A 167 19.09 10.83 23.80
CA LEU A 167 19.35 11.51 22.54
C LEU A 167 20.29 12.69 22.77
N GLY A 168 21.39 12.75 22.02
CA GLY A 168 22.22 13.94 21.91
C GLY A 168 21.74 14.77 20.72
N VAL A 169 21.34 16.00 20.98
CA VAL A 169 20.64 16.86 20.03
C VAL A 169 21.41 18.16 19.83
N LYS A 170 21.73 18.49 18.59
CA LYS A 170 22.26 19.80 18.20
C LYS A 170 21.11 20.72 17.80
N ARG A 171 20.98 21.83 18.51
CA ARG A 171 19.98 22.88 18.28
C ARG A 171 20.65 24.13 17.75
N ARG A 172 20.01 24.78 16.76
CA ARG A 172 20.50 26.04 16.19
C ARG A 172 20.55 27.11 17.28
N GLY A 173 21.64 27.88 17.34
CA GLY A 173 21.84 28.93 18.34
C GLY A 173 22.25 28.40 19.73
N VAL A 174 22.40 27.08 19.93
CA VAL A 174 22.91 26.50 21.19
C VAL A 174 24.28 25.87 20.91
N PRO A 175 25.37 26.38 21.54
CA PRO A 175 26.73 25.86 21.31
C PRO A 175 26.87 24.39 21.69
N ASP A 176 26.31 23.99 22.83
CA ASP A 176 26.47 22.65 23.39
C ASP A 176 25.48 21.63 22.83
N LEU A 177 25.85 20.35 22.93
CA LEU A 177 24.98 19.25 22.61
C LEU A 177 23.95 19.06 23.75
N LEU A 178 22.66 19.27 23.44
CA LEU A 178 21.58 19.05 24.39
C LEU A 178 21.33 17.55 24.57
N THR A 179 21.09 17.12 25.82
CA THR A 179 20.75 15.73 26.13
C THR A 179 19.29 15.62 26.52
N PHE A 180 18.54 14.75 25.83
CA PHE A 180 17.16 14.44 26.15
C PHE A 180 17.00 12.94 26.43
N THR A 181 16.29 12.59 27.51
CA THR A 181 15.87 11.20 27.76
C THR A 181 14.39 11.08 27.41
N VAL A 182 14.12 10.38 26.31
CA VAL A 182 12.76 10.18 25.81
C VAL A 182 12.25 8.82 26.26
N THR A 183 11.08 8.76 26.90
CA THR A 183 10.37 7.52 27.20
C THR A 183 9.50 7.17 25.98
N ARG A 184 9.80 6.04 25.33
CA ARG A 184 9.07 5.61 24.14
C ARG A 184 7.60 5.36 24.45
N ALA A 185 6.72 5.75 23.55
CA ALA A 185 5.29 5.59 23.69
C ALA A 185 4.66 5.15 22.37
N LYS A 186 3.38 4.81 22.42
CA LYS A 186 2.55 4.55 21.24
C LYS A 186 2.40 5.83 20.44
N ILE A 187 2.87 5.82 19.19
CA ILE A 187 2.83 6.95 18.25
C ILE A 187 1.75 6.65 17.22
N PRO A 188 0.70 7.48 17.09
CA PRO A 188 -0.33 7.28 16.09
C PRO A 188 0.22 7.46 14.67
N VAL A 189 -0.26 6.63 13.75
CA VAL A 189 -0.07 6.78 12.31
C VAL A 189 -1.43 7.08 11.71
N HIS A 190 -1.57 8.27 11.13
CA HIS A 190 -2.80 8.65 10.46
C HIS A 190 -2.85 8.04 9.06
N THR A 191 -4.03 7.62 8.68
CA THR A 191 -4.32 7.00 7.37
C THR A 191 -5.09 7.95 6.45
N LEU A 192 -5.68 9.00 7.00
CA LEU A 192 -6.20 10.14 6.26
C LEU A 192 -5.08 11.15 6.05
N ASP A 193 -4.84 11.53 4.78
CA ASP A 193 -3.85 12.54 4.42
C ASP A 193 -4.41 13.96 4.58
N ALA A 194 -5.69 14.17 4.19
CA ALA A 194 -6.32 15.49 4.23
C ALA A 194 -7.83 15.43 4.27
N TYR A 195 -8.45 16.46 4.89
CA TYR A 195 -9.87 16.73 4.79
C TYR A 195 -10.15 18.23 4.97
N TYR A 196 -10.95 18.81 4.09
CA TYR A 196 -11.32 20.23 4.13
C TYR A 196 -12.53 20.53 3.23
N MET A 197 -13.15 21.68 3.40
CA MET A 197 -14.17 22.18 2.47
C MET A 197 -13.50 22.70 1.21
N ILE A 198 -13.63 21.98 0.08
CA ILE A 198 -13.02 22.39 -1.20
C ILE A 198 -13.85 23.46 -1.93
N ARG A 199 -15.18 23.45 -1.73
CA ARG A 199 -16.13 24.46 -2.21
C ARG A 199 -17.25 24.61 -1.15
N PRO A 200 -18.06 25.65 -1.20
CA PRO A 200 -19.27 25.73 -0.38
C PRO A 200 -20.11 24.46 -0.54
N HIS A 201 -20.45 23.80 0.56
CA HIS A 201 -21.19 22.53 0.66
C HIS A 201 -20.49 21.28 0.09
N VAL A 202 -19.28 21.37 -0.43
CA VAL A 202 -18.51 20.22 -0.94
C VAL A 202 -17.31 19.97 -0.05
N GLY A 203 -17.31 18.82 0.63
CA GLY A 203 -16.18 18.30 1.38
C GLY A 203 -15.21 17.53 0.49
N TYR A 204 -13.95 17.56 0.84
CA TYR A 204 -12.88 16.73 0.27
C TYR A 204 -12.25 15.91 1.39
N VAL A 205 -12.10 14.60 1.16
CA VAL A 205 -11.39 13.68 2.06
C VAL A 205 -10.44 12.81 1.23
N ARG A 206 -9.17 12.80 1.61
CA ARG A 206 -8.16 11.92 1.02
C ARG A 206 -7.74 10.83 1.99
N ILE A 207 -7.89 9.58 1.56
CA ILE A 207 -7.45 8.39 2.32
C ILE A 207 -6.20 7.84 1.66
N GLY A 208 -5.06 7.87 2.36
CA GLY A 208 -3.78 7.35 1.87
C GLY A 208 -3.67 5.82 1.98
N SER A 209 -4.32 5.21 2.99
CA SER A 209 -4.36 3.75 3.16
C SER A 209 -5.53 3.30 4.02
N PHE A 210 -5.87 2.00 3.97
CA PHE A 210 -6.94 1.41 4.79
C PHE A 210 -6.36 0.63 5.97
N GLY A 211 -6.07 1.31 7.08
CA GLY A 211 -5.62 0.73 8.34
C GLY A 211 -6.76 0.49 9.35
N ALA A 212 -6.39 0.04 10.53
CA ALA A 212 -7.35 -0.22 11.62
C ALA A 212 -8.05 1.05 12.14
N THR A 213 -7.42 2.21 12.03
CA THR A 213 -7.94 3.50 12.51
C THR A 213 -8.70 4.29 11.45
N THR A 214 -8.61 3.90 10.18
CA THR A 214 -9.11 4.68 9.02
C THR A 214 -10.58 5.03 9.13
N TYR A 215 -11.43 4.08 9.53
CA TYR A 215 -12.85 4.38 9.68
C TYR A 215 -13.12 5.44 10.76
N GLY A 216 -12.47 5.36 11.92
CA GLY A 216 -12.60 6.36 12.98
C GLY A 216 -12.10 7.74 12.57
N GLU A 217 -10.98 7.79 11.86
CA GLU A 217 -10.43 9.03 11.29
C GLU A 217 -11.38 9.61 10.23
N PHE A 218 -11.91 8.77 9.33
CA PHE A 218 -12.89 9.16 8.31
C PHE A 218 -14.15 9.77 8.94
N MET A 219 -14.71 9.12 9.96
CA MET A 219 -15.90 9.63 10.65
C MET A 219 -15.63 10.95 11.37
N THR A 220 -14.45 11.12 11.96
CA THR A 220 -14.02 12.41 12.55
C THR A 220 -13.95 13.52 11.50
N ALA A 221 -13.41 13.21 10.32
CA ALA A 221 -13.38 14.14 9.19
C ALA A 221 -14.78 14.49 8.70
N VAL A 222 -15.66 13.49 8.52
CA VAL A 222 -17.07 13.68 8.11
C VAL A 222 -17.81 14.57 9.13
N ASP A 223 -17.66 14.31 10.43
CA ASP A 223 -18.27 15.13 11.48
C ASP A 223 -17.82 16.60 11.39
N SER A 224 -16.53 16.82 11.19
CA SER A 224 -15.96 18.16 11.04
C SER A 224 -16.52 18.89 9.81
N LEU A 225 -16.57 18.18 8.68
CA LEU A 225 -17.06 18.74 7.41
C LEU A 225 -18.57 18.99 7.43
N GLN A 226 -19.36 18.11 8.04
CA GLN A 226 -20.81 18.32 8.20
C GLN A 226 -21.11 19.53 9.09
N LYS A 227 -20.35 19.73 10.18
CA LYS A 227 -20.44 20.95 11.01
C LYS A 227 -20.07 22.22 10.22
N ALA A 228 -19.17 22.10 9.23
CA ALA A 228 -18.82 23.19 8.31
C ALA A 228 -19.82 23.34 7.14
N GLY A 229 -20.93 22.59 7.11
CA GLY A 229 -22.01 22.69 6.13
C GLY A 229 -21.84 21.80 4.89
N MET A 230 -21.03 20.74 4.96
CA MET A 230 -20.89 19.76 3.88
C MET A 230 -22.22 19.05 3.59
N ARG A 231 -22.54 18.90 2.31
CA ARG A 231 -23.66 18.11 1.78
C ARG A 231 -23.18 17.03 0.80
N ASP A 232 -22.17 17.37 0.00
CA ASP A 232 -21.59 16.54 -1.06
C ASP A 232 -20.14 16.23 -0.72
N LEU A 233 -19.63 15.08 -1.18
CA LEU A 233 -18.28 14.61 -0.84
C LEU A 233 -17.48 14.22 -2.07
N ILE A 234 -16.24 14.68 -2.13
CA ILE A 234 -15.18 14.15 -2.98
C ILE A 234 -14.29 13.26 -2.11
N LEU A 235 -14.30 11.95 -2.38
CA LEU A 235 -13.47 10.95 -1.72
C LEU A 235 -12.27 10.62 -2.61
N ASP A 236 -11.09 11.04 -2.21
CA ASP A 236 -9.86 10.85 -2.99
C ASP A 236 -9.11 9.60 -2.54
N LEU A 237 -8.99 8.64 -3.46
CA LEU A 237 -8.25 7.38 -3.32
C LEU A 237 -7.08 7.29 -4.32
N GLN A 238 -6.64 8.40 -4.91
CA GLN A 238 -5.46 8.43 -5.77
C GLN A 238 -4.23 7.95 -4.97
N ASP A 239 -3.40 7.12 -5.56
CA ASP A 239 -2.19 6.51 -4.96
C ASP A 239 -2.45 5.60 -3.75
N ASN A 240 -3.70 5.25 -3.45
CA ASN A 240 -4.07 4.39 -2.34
C ASN A 240 -3.92 2.90 -2.72
N GLY A 241 -2.87 2.25 -2.24
CA GLY A 241 -2.61 0.82 -2.49
C GLY A 241 -3.53 -0.16 -1.75
N GLY A 242 -4.51 0.32 -0.99
CA GLY A 242 -5.46 -0.50 -0.23
C GLY A 242 -5.12 -0.65 1.25
N GLY A 243 -5.37 -1.84 1.79
CA GLY A 243 -5.18 -2.19 3.19
C GLY A 243 -6.24 -3.18 3.68
N TYR A 244 -6.79 -2.97 4.87
CA TYR A 244 -7.78 -3.88 5.46
C TYR A 244 -9.14 -3.79 4.75
N LEU A 245 -9.61 -4.94 4.27
CA LEU A 245 -10.94 -5.10 3.67
C LEU A 245 -12.04 -4.58 4.59
N GLN A 246 -11.99 -4.93 5.89
CA GLN A 246 -13.00 -4.52 6.85
C GLN A 246 -13.11 -3.00 7.00
N SER A 247 -11.98 -2.27 6.90
CA SER A 247 -12.00 -0.80 6.96
C SER A 247 -12.68 -0.20 5.71
N ALA A 248 -12.45 -0.79 4.54
CA ALA A 248 -13.13 -0.39 3.31
C ALA A 248 -14.64 -0.66 3.37
N VAL A 249 -15.03 -1.85 3.82
CA VAL A 249 -16.45 -2.21 4.00
C VAL A 249 -17.16 -1.21 4.90
N ARG A 250 -16.63 -0.93 6.09
CA ARG A 250 -17.22 0.04 7.03
C ARG A 250 -17.34 1.45 6.45
N ILE A 251 -16.41 1.89 5.63
CA ILE A 251 -16.50 3.19 4.95
C ILE A 251 -17.61 3.17 3.90
N VAL A 252 -17.72 2.09 3.11
CA VAL A 252 -18.77 1.96 2.09
C VAL A 252 -20.17 1.92 2.72
N GLU A 253 -20.33 1.29 3.89
CA GLU A 253 -21.59 1.23 4.64
C GLU A 253 -22.16 2.63 4.94
N GLU A 254 -21.30 3.65 5.09
CA GLU A 254 -21.76 5.04 5.30
C GLU A 254 -22.51 5.64 4.09
N PHE A 255 -22.31 5.07 2.89
CA PHE A 255 -22.89 5.55 1.64
C PHE A 255 -24.10 4.76 1.14
N LEU A 256 -24.25 3.49 1.57
CA LEU A 256 -25.19 2.54 1.01
C LEU A 256 -26.39 2.30 1.91
N GLN A 257 -27.50 1.85 1.31
CA GLN A 257 -28.71 1.50 2.04
C GLN A 257 -28.59 0.12 2.69
N LYS A 258 -29.39 -0.14 3.68
CA LYS A 258 -29.45 -1.44 4.36
C LYS A 258 -29.69 -2.57 3.36
N GLY A 259 -28.82 -3.58 3.41
CA GLY A 259 -28.89 -4.76 2.56
C GLY A 259 -28.18 -4.63 1.22
N ASP A 260 -27.74 -3.43 0.81
CA ASP A 260 -26.91 -3.27 -0.39
C ASP A 260 -25.61 -4.07 -0.24
N LEU A 261 -25.28 -4.87 -1.25
CA LEU A 261 -24.02 -5.61 -1.27
C LEU A 261 -22.85 -4.64 -1.46
N VAL A 262 -21.85 -4.75 -0.62
CA VAL A 262 -20.57 -3.99 -0.71
C VAL A 262 -19.55 -4.75 -1.57
N VAL A 263 -19.33 -6.00 -1.22
CA VAL A 263 -18.35 -6.89 -1.86
C VAL A 263 -18.65 -8.33 -1.44
N TYR A 264 -18.27 -9.31 -2.26
CA TYR A 264 -18.19 -10.67 -1.78
C TYR A 264 -16.84 -11.30 -2.14
N THR A 265 -16.44 -12.30 -1.35
CA THR A 265 -15.20 -13.04 -1.56
C THR A 265 -15.50 -14.50 -1.79
N GLU A 266 -14.78 -15.16 -2.70
CA GLU A 266 -14.94 -16.57 -3.02
C GLU A 266 -13.61 -17.18 -3.47
N GLY A 267 -13.35 -18.41 -3.02
CA GLY A 267 -12.14 -19.14 -3.37
C GLY A 267 -12.34 -20.65 -3.29
N ARG A 268 -11.33 -21.41 -3.71
CA ARG A 268 -11.39 -22.87 -3.73
C ARG A 268 -11.73 -23.48 -2.35
N ALA A 269 -11.11 -22.97 -1.29
CA ALA A 269 -11.29 -23.46 0.08
C ALA A 269 -12.21 -22.56 0.92
N GLN A 270 -12.64 -21.43 0.37
CA GLN A 270 -13.50 -20.46 1.03
C GLN A 270 -14.79 -20.32 0.23
N LYS A 271 -15.93 -20.70 0.82
CA LYS A 271 -17.23 -20.44 0.22
C LYS A 271 -17.48 -18.95 0.09
N ARG A 272 -18.38 -18.57 -0.81
CA ARG A 272 -18.84 -17.20 -0.99
C ARG A 272 -19.24 -16.58 0.35
N GLN A 273 -18.61 -15.46 0.66
CA GLN A 273 -18.88 -14.65 1.85
C GLN A 273 -19.24 -13.25 1.39
N GLU A 274 -20.43 -12.82 1.72
CA GLU A 274 -20.96 -11.50 1.37
C GLU A 274 -20.78 -10.50 2.52
N TYR A 275 -20.53 -9.26 2.15
CA TYR A 275 -20.48 -8.11 3.06
C TYR A 275 -21.54 -7.13 2.59
N ASN A 276 -22.59 -6.99 3.39
CA ASN A 276 -23.74 -6.15 3.07
C ASN A 276 -23.80 -4.96 4.01
N ALA A 277 -24.24 -3.79 3.51
CA ALA A 277 -24.38 -2.58 4.30
C ALA A 277 -25.44 -2.75 5.39
N GLY A 278 -25.13 -2.27 6.60
CA GLY A 278 -26.03 -2.28 7.75
C GLY A 278 -27.15 -1.23 7.65
N GLY A 279 -26.94 -0.17 6.84
CA GLY A 279 -27.82 0.99 6.69
C GLY A 279 -27.70 2.02 7.82
N GLY A 280 -28.28 3.18 7.62
CA GLY A 280 -28.20 4.30 8.57
C GLY A 280 -26.88 5.09 8.49
N GLY A 281 -26.16 4.95 7.37
CA GLY A 281 -24.93 5.67 7.10
C GLY A 281 -25.16 7.18 6.94
N ARG A 282 -24.19 7.97 7.37
CA ARG A 282 -24.30 9.44 7.37
C ARG A 282 -24.22 10.06 5.98
N LEU A 283 -23.73 9.30 5.01
CA LEU A 283 -23.47 9.75 3.64
C LEU A 283 -24.39 9.06 2.62
N GLU A 284 -25.50 8.47 3.06
CA GLU A 284 -26.52 7.90 2.15
C GLU A 284 -27.11 8.97 1.20
N LYS A 285 -27.13 10.22 1.64
CA LYS A 285 -27.62 11.37 0.87
C LYS A 285 -26.47 12.25 0.39
N GLY A 286 -26.75 13.10 -0.59
CA GLY A 286 -25.76 13.97 -1.20
C GLY A 286 -25.03 13.30 -2.38
N LYS A 287 -24.35 14.12 -3.19
CA LYS A 287 -23.55 13.63 -4.31
C LYS A 287 -22.20 13.12 -3.80
N VAL A 288 -21.68 12.08 -4.46
CA VAL A 288 -20.36 11.51 -4.16
C VAL A 288 -19.56 11.36 -5.44
N CYS A 289 -18.32 11.86 -5.44
CA CYS A 289 -17.32 11.57 -6.44
C CYS A 289 -16.18 10.79 -5.78
N VAL A 290 -15.77 9.68 -6.37
CA VAL A 290 -14.61 8.88 -5.93
C VAL A 290 -13.49 9.08 -6.95
N LEU A 291 -12.33 9.51 -6.48
CA LEU A 291 -11.17 9.77 -7.34
C LEU A 291 -10.19 8.61 -7.27
N ILE A 292 -9.78 8.12 -8.44
CA ILE A 292 -8.83 7.02 -8.59
C ILE A 292 -7.78 7.31 -9.64
N ASN A 293 -6.66 6.60 -9.52
CA ASN A 293 -5.64 6.53 -10.56
C ASN A 293 -5.08 5.10 -10.68
N GLU A 294 -4.10 4.91 -11.54
CA GLU A 294 -3.46 3.63 -11.84
C GLU A 294 -2.80 2.93 -10.63
N TYR A 295 -2.60 3.65 -9.52
CA TYR A 295 -2.06 3.14 -8.26
C TYR A 295 -3.14 2.84 -7.21
N SER A 296 -4.40 3.20 -7.45
CA SER A 296 -5.53 2.84 -6.60
C SER A 296 -5.78 1.35 -6.67
N ALA A 297 -5.64 0.62 -5.56
CA ALA A 297 -5.63 -0.84 -5.55
C ALA A 297 -6.39 -1.47 -4.38
N SER A 298 -6.82 -2.74 -4.54
CA SER A 298 -7.33 -3.59 -3.44
C SER A 298 -8.51 -2.96 -2.69
N ALA A 299 -8.36 -2.62 -1.39
CA ALA A 299 -9.41 -1.99 -0.58
C ALA A 299 -9.95 -0.68 -1.19
N ALA A 300 -9.09 0.11 -1.87
CA ALA A 300 -9.53 1.29 -2.62
C ALA A 300 -10.45 0.91 -3.79
N GLU A 301 -10.18 -0.21 -4.44
CA GLU A 301 -11.02 -0.73 -5.53
C GLU A 301 -12.33 -1.33 -5.03
N ILE A 302 -12.35 -1.88 -3.80
CA ILE A 302 -13.59 -2.32 -3.14
C ILE A 302 -14.52 -1.11 -2.91
N VAL A 303 -14.01 -0.02 -2.34
CA VAL A 303 -14.79 1.21 -2.14
C VAL A 303 -15.30 1.75 -3.47
N THR A 304 -14.41 1.87 -4.45
CA THR A 304 -14.73 2.41 -5.76
C THR A 304 -15.75 1.55 -6.51
N GLY A 305 -15.53 0.23 -6.53
CA GLY A 305 -16.42 -0.72 -7.21
C GLY A 305 -17.80 -0.78 -6.58
N ALA A 306 -17.89 -0.74 -5.26
CA ALA A 306 -19.17 -0.72 -4.56
C ALA A 306 -19.97 0.57 -4.88
N ILE A 307 -19.33 1.73 -4.80
CA ILE A 307 -19.97 3.02 -5.12
C ILE A 307 -20.43 3.08 -6.59
N GLN A 308 -19.60 2.56 -7.51
CA GLN A 308 -19.91 2.53 -8.94
C GLN A 308 -21.05 1.56 -9.26
N ASP A 309 -20.97 0.31 -8.80
CA ASP A 309 -21.90 -0.76 -9.13
C ASP A 309 -23.28 -0.54 -8.51
N GLN A 310 -23.34 0.09 -7.33
CA GLN A 310 -24.59 0.52 -6.69
C GLN A 310 -25.15 1.83 -7.27
N ASP A 311 -24.50 2.42 -8.28
CA ASP A 311 -24.88 3.73 -8.83
C ASP A 311 -24.98 4.84 -7.77
N ARG A 312 -24.21 4.70 -6.68
CA ARG A 312 -24.25 5.65 -5.55
C ARG A 312 -23.48 6.93 -5.83
N GLY A 313 -22.46 6.88 -6.67
CA GLY A 313 -21.59 8.00 -6.97
C GLY A 313 -20.98 7.92 -8.36
N THR A 314 -20.13 8.90 -8.68
CA THR A 314 -19.38 8.99 -9.94
C THR A 314 -17.91 8.73 -9.68
N VAL A 315 -17.32 7.82 -10.44
CA VAL A 315 -15.89 7.52 -10.37
C VAL A 315 -15.15 8.35 -11.41
N ILE A 316 -14.11 9.07 -10.98
CA ILE A 316 -13.39 10.03 -11.82
C ILE A 316 -11.89 9.75 -11.77
N GLY A 317 -11.23 9.78 -12.91
CA GLY A 317 -9.78 9.64 -12.97
C GLY A 317 -9.29 8.68 -14.06
N ARG A 318 -8.42 7.75 -13.70
CA ARG A 318 -7.88 6.73 -14.61
C ARG A 318 -8.15 5.33 -14.08
N ARG A 319 -8.08 4.33 -14.97
CA ARG A 319 -8.28 2.92 -14.62
C ARG A 319 -7.38 2.51 -13.45
N SER A 320 -7.96 1.90 -12.44
CA SER A 320 -7.27 1.47 -11.23
C SER A 320 -6.28 0.31 -11.49
N PHE A 321 -5.60 -0.16 -10.47
CA PHE A 321 -4.53 -1.15 -10.58
C PHE A 321 -5.00 -2.54 -11.01
N GLY A 322 -6.15 -3.01 -10.52
CA GLY A 322 -6.68 -4.34 -10.81
C GLY A 322 -6.18 -5.43 -9.86
N LYS A 323 -6.21 -5.19 -8.54
CA LYS A 323 -5.91 -6.20 -7.54
C LYS A 323 -7.20 -6.71 -6.90
N GLY A 324 -7.72 -7.84 -7.42
CA GLY A 324 -8.94 -8.51 -6.95
C GLY A 324 -8.67 -9.78 -6.11
N LEU A 325 -7.53 -9.86 -5.44
CA LEU A 325 -7.10 -11.02 -4.64
C LEU A 325 -7.15 -10.71 -3.14
N VAL A 326 -7.67 -11.66 -2.37
CA VAL A 326 -7.70 -11.61 -0.90
C VAL A 326 -6.56 -12.43 -0.34
N GLN A 327 -5.67 -11.79 0.41
CA GLN A 327 -4.59 -12.45 1.14
C GLN A 327 -5.00 -12.71 2.59
N ARG A 328 -4.65 -13.89 3.09
CA ARG A 328 -4.75 -14.26 4.51
C ARG A 328 -3.34 -14.36 5.11
N PRO A 329 -3.08 -13.69 6.22
CA PRO A 329 -1.84 -13.89 6.98
C PRO A 329 -1.87 -15.25 7.68
N ILE A 330 -0.75 -15.97 7.62
CA ILE A 330 -0.47 -17.20 8.37
C ILE A 330 0.82 -16.92 9.12
N GLU A 331 0.73 -16.72 10.42
CA GLU A 331 1.86 -16.37 11.27
C GLU A 331 2.54 -17.63 11.79
N PHE A 332 3.86 -17.61 11.89
CA PHE A 332 4.69 -18.61 12.51
C PHE A 332 5.11 -18.18 13.91
N ASP A 333 5.53 -19.14 14.74
CA ASP A 333 5.89 -18.91 16.15
C ASP A 333 7.10 -17.98 16.32
N ASP A 334 7.97 -17.88 15.31
CA ASP A 334 9.11 -16.96 15.28
C ASP A 334 8.73 -15.52 14.89
N GLY A 335 7.43 -15.26 14.59
CA GLY A 335 6.91 -13.98 14.14
C GLY A 335 7.07 -13.72 12.65
N SER A 336 7.63 -14.65 11.89
CA SER A 336 7.58 -14.63 10.42
C SER A 336 6.18 -14.97 9.91
N MET A 337 5.87 -14.70 8.64
CA MET A 337 4.51 -14.82 8.13
C MET A 337 4.49 -15.19 6.66
N ILE A 338 3.56 -16.06 6.30
CA ILE A 338 3.09 -16.21 4.92
C ILE A 338 1.85 -15.35 4.72
N ARG A 339 1.86 -14.52 3.71
CA ARG A 339 0.70 -13.83 3.18
C ARG A 339 0.22 -14.61 1.96
N LEU A 340 -0.83 -15.44 2.12
CA LEU A 340 -1.31 -16.36 1.09
C LEU A 340 -2.60 -15.86 0.46
N THR A 341 -2.68 -15.84 -0.87
CA THR A 341 -3.92 -15.61 -1.61
C THR A 341 -4.86 -16.79 -1.44
N VAL A 342 -6.04 -16.54 -0.87
CA VAL A 342 -7.03 -17.57 -0.53
C VAL A 342 -8.35 -17.43 -1.28
N ALA A 343 -8.66 -16.24 -1.83
CA ALA A 343 -9.90 -15.94 -2.52
C ALA A 343 -9.71 -14.80 -3.54
N HIS A 344 -10.66 -14.70 -4.47
CA HIS A 344 -10.93 -13.50 -5.22
C HIS A 344 -11.99 -12.66 -4.50
N TYR A 345 -12.01 -11.36 -4.74
CA TYR A 345 -13.16 -10.55 -4.40
C TYR A 345 -13.86 -10.03 -5.65
N TYR A 346 -15.16 -9.84 -5.49
CA TYR A 346 -16.08 -9.46 -6.55
C TYR A 346 -16.89 -8.25 -6.10
N THR A 347 -17.07 -7.30 -6.99
CA THR A 347 -17.91 -6.12 -6.74
C THR A 347 -19.40 -6.48 -6.74
N PRO A 348 -20.30 -5.59 -6.35
CA PRO A 348 -21.74 -5.90 -6.31
C PRO A 348 -22.36 -6.41 -7.61
N SER A 349 -21.86 -5.97 -8.76
CA SER A 349 -22.30 -6.46 -10.07
C SER A 349 -21.80 -7.88 -10.41
N GLY A 350 -20.98 -8.49 -9.57
CA GLY A 350 -20.41 -9.83 -9.77
C GLY A 350 -19.11 -9.85 -10.57
N ARG A 351 -18.57 -8.71 -10.98
CA ARG A 351 -17.32 -8.65 -11.72
C ARG A 351 -16.10 -8.86 -10.81
N CYS A 352 -15.19 -9.72 -11.23
CA CYS A 352 -13.84 -9.80 -10.68
C CYS A 352 -12.97 -8.75 -11.37
N ILE A 353 -12.34 -7.88 -10.61
CA ILE A 353 -11.51 -6.80 -11.15
C ILE A 353 -10.03 -7.19 -11.28
N GLN A 354 -9.67 -8.41 -10.86
CA GLN A 354 -8.29 -8.89 -10.94
C GLN A 354 -7.77 -8.80 -12.38
N LYS A 355 -6.67 -8.08 -12.59
CA LYS A 355 -5.98 -8.09 -13.88
C LYS A 355 -5.33 -9.45 -14.14
N PRO A 356 -5.23 -9.89 -15.40
CA PRO A 356 -4.61 -11.15 -15.74
C PRO A 356 -3.18 -11.27 -15.19
N TYR A 357 -2.80 -12.48 -14.80
CA TYR A 357 -1.43 -12.82 -14.46
C TYR A 357 -1.14 -14.27 -14.80
N GLU A 358 0.09 -14.58 -15.11
CA GLU A 358 0.58 -15.95 -15.23
C GLU A 358 1.30 -16.36 -13.95
N LYS A 359 1.12 -17.62 -13.57
CA LYS A 359 1.75 -18.17 -12.36
C LYS A 359 3.27 -18.21 -12.54
N GLY A 360 3.97 -17.58 -11.61
CA GLY A 360 5.43 -17.49 -11.63
C GLY A 360 5.98 -16.26 -12.35
N GLU A 361 5.15 -15.48 -13.08
CA GLU A 361 5.58 -14.30 -13.86
C GLU A 361 5.31 -13.00 -13.09
N LYS A 362 6.02 -12.80 -11.97
CA LYS A 362 5.86 -11.61 -11.13
C LYS A 362 6.35 -10.31 -11.80
N GLU A 363 7.43 -10.40 -12.58
CA GLU A 363 8.00 -9.24 -13.26
C GLU A 363 7.05 -8.67 -14.31
N ASP A 364 6.44 -9.53 -15.12
CA ASP A 364 5.47 -9.12 -16.12
C ASP A 364 4.27 -8.40 -15.50
N TYR A 365 3.77 -8.94 -14.38
CA TYR A 365 2.70 -8.34 -13.61
C TYR A 365 3.08 -6.97 -13.02
N ALA A 366 4.32 -6.80 -12.54
CA ALA A 366 4.82 -5.54 -12.00
C ALA A 366 4.97 -4.45 -13.08
N GLN A 367 5.29 -4.83 -14.31
CA GLN A 367 5.47 -3.91 -15.44
C GLN A 367 4.16 -3.44 -16.08
N ASP A 368 2.99 -3.91 -15.63
CA ASP A 368 1.68 -3.58 -16.23
C ASP A 368 1.44 -2.08 -16.36
N ILE A 369 1.71 -1.28 -15.33
CA ILE A 369 1.52 0.18 -15.39
C ILE A 369 2.41 0.81 -16.45
N GLU A 370 3.66 0.35 -16.60
CA GLU A 370 4.57 0.82 -17.63
C GLU A 370 4.09 0.44 -19.02
N LYS A 371 3.56 -0.78 -19.20
CA LYS A 371 2.94 -1.22 -20.46
C LYS A 371 1.73 -0.36 -20.80
N ARG A 372 0.84 -0.11 -19.84
CA ARG A 372 -0.34 0.78 -20.00
C ARG A 372 0.07 2.19 -20.41
N PHE A 373 1.15 2.72 -19.79
CA PHE A 373 1.71 4.01 -20.17
C PHE A 373 2.21 4.01 -21.62
N LYS A 374 2.98 3.00 -22.04
CA LYS A 374 3.51 2.86 -23.41
C LYS A 374 2.40 2.68 -24.47
N HIS A 375 1.31 2.00 -24.10
CA HIS A 375 0.16 1.80 -24.99
C HIS A 375 -0.80 2.99 -25.05
N GLY A 376 -0.52 4.06 -24.29
CA GLY A 376 -1.34 5.27 -24.32
C GLY A 376 -2.58 5.26 -23.42
N GLU A 377 -2.83 4.20 -22.67
CA GLU A 377 -4.02 4.07 -21.81
C GLU A 377 -4.14 5.17 -20.74
N LEU A 378 -3.02 5.74 -20.31
CA LEU A 378 -3.05 6.81 -19.31
C LEU A 378 -3.36 8.18 -19.92
N TYR A 379 -3.34 8.30 -21.26
CA TYR A 379 -3.57 9.56 -21.98
C TYR A 379 -4.90 9.61 -22.74
N SER A 380 -5.41 8.45 -23.16
CA SER A 380 -6.63 8.36 -23.95
C SER A 380 -7.49 7.20 -23.51
N ALA A 381 -8.78 7.46 -23.32
CA ALA A 381 -9.77 6.42 -23.04
C ALA A 381 -9.90 5.43 -24.20
N ASP A 382 -9.73 5.89 -25.45
CA ASP A 382 -9.83 5.06 -26.67
C ASP A 382 -8.70 4.04 -26.80
N SER A 383 -7.60 4.23 -26.10
CA SER A 383 -6.48 3.28 -26.04
C SER A 383 -6.72 2.12 -25.07
N ILE A 384 -7.85 2.13 -24.36
CA ILE A 384 -8.17 1.10 -23.36
C ILE A 384 -8.98 0.00 -24.05
N HIS A 385 -8.33 -1.12 -24.33
CA HIS A 385 -8.98 -2.28 -24.93
C HIS A 385 -9.47 -3.24 -23.83
N ILE A 386 -10.77 -3.44 -23.75
CA ILE A 386 -11.40 -4.35 -22.80
C ILE A 386 -12.15 -5.42 -23.58
N ASN A 387 -12.04 -6.66 -23.13
CA ASN A 387 -12.77 -7.78 -23.72
C ASN A 387 -14.26 -7.67 -23.39
N ASP A 388 -15.11 -7.69 -24.40
CA ASP A 388 -16.58 -7.64 -24.27
C ASP A 388 -17.16 -8.80 -23.44
N SER A 389 -16.46 -9.92 -23.34
CA SER A 389 -16.87 -11.05 -22.46
C SER A 389 -16.82 -10.70 -20.98
N LEU A 390 -16.14 -9.61 -20.60
CA LEU A 390 -16.00 -9.10 -19.24
C LEU A 390 -16.93 -7.92 -18.96
N ARG A 391 -17.98 -7.76 -19.75
CA ARG A 391 -19.01 -6.73 -19.60
C ARG A 391 -20.00 -7.14 -18.52
N TYR A 392 -20.28 -6.20 -17.61
CA TYR A 392 -21.28 -6.28 -16.56
C TYR A 392 -22.11 -5.00 -16.54
N TYR A 393 -23.12 -4.95 -15.67
CA TYR A 393 -23.99 -3.79 -15.55
C TYR A 393 -24.15 -3.37 -14.10
N THR A 394 -24.20 -2.06 -13.85
CA THR A 394 -24.52 -1.51 -12.54
C THR A 394 -25.94 -1.89 -12.13
N LEU A 395 -26.20 -1.97 -10.80
CA LEU A 395 -27.39 -2.61 -10.28
C LEU A 395 -28.67 -1.78 -10.43
N ARG A 396 -28.57 -0.44 -10.44
CA ARG A 396 -29.75 0.43 -10.44
C ARG A 396 -29.99 1.11 -11.80
N LYS A 397 -28.93 1.59 -12.46
CA LYS A 397 -29.01 2.34 -13.72
C LYS A 397 -28.63 1.52 -14.93
N HIS A 398 -28.21 0.28 -14.75
CA HIS A 398 -27.75 -0.62 -15.84
C HIS A 398 -26.69 -0.01 -16.75
N ARG A 399 -25.77 0.81 -16.19
CA ARG A 399 -24.63 1.33 -16.94
C ARG A 399 -23.63 0.20 -17.17
N THR A 400 -22.99 0.20 -18.33
CA THR A 400 -21.92 -0.77 -18.65
C THR A 400 -20.70 -0.53 -17.78
N VAL A 401 -20.20 -1.60 -17.15
CA VAL A 401 -18.93 -1.66 -16.39
C VAL A 401 -18.19 -2.93 -16.76
N TYR A 402 -16.89 -2.97 -16.50
CA TYR A 402 -16.05 -4.08 -16.96
C TYR A 402 -15.26 -4.71 -15.80
N GLY A 403 -15.01 -6.02 -15.92
CA GLY A 403 -14.12 -6.79 -15.06
C GLY A 403 -12.73 -7.00 -15.66
N GLY A 404 -11.89 -7.78 -14.96
CA GLY A 404 -10.63 -8.32 -15.51
C GLY A 404 -9.48 -7.33 -15.67
N GLY A 405 -9.53 -6.14 -15.06
CA GLY A 405 -8.44 -5.18 -15.25
C GLY A 405 -8.53 -3.91 -14.41
N GLY A 406 -9.07 -3.99 -13.19
CA GLY A 406 -9.31 -2.83 -12.34
C GLY A 406 -10.67 -2.18 -12.57
N ILE A 407 -10.88 -1.04 -11.93
CA ILE A 407 -12.10 -0.23 -12.07
C ILE A 407 -11.87 0.84 -13.12
N MET A 408 -12.72 0.84 -14.15
CA MET A 408 -12.79 1.91 -15.13
C MET A 408 -13.55 3.10 -14.55
N PRO A 409 -13.02 4.32 -14.64
CA PRO A 409 -13.76 5.50 -14.20
C PRO A 409 -14.96 5.79 -15.11
N ASP A 410 -16.01 6.37 -14.52
CA ASP A 410 -17.15 6.89 -15.29
C ASP A 410 -16.77 8.15 -16.10
N VAL A 411 -15.82 8.92 -15.56
CA VAL A 411 -15.26 10.11 -16.19
C VAL A 411 -13.74 9.96 -16.25
N PHE A 412 -13.23 9.72 -17.43
CA PHE A 412 -11.78 9.60 -17.65
C PHE A 412 -11.11 10.98 -17.62
N VAL A 413 -9.99 11.07 -16.91
CA VAL A 413 -9.12 12.26 -16.87
C VAL A 413 -7.71 11.83 -17.28
N PRO A 414 -7.20 12.29 -18.42
CA PRO A 414 -5.89 11.89 -18.90
C PRO A 414 -4.76 12.34 -17.98
N LEU A 415 -3.67 11.57 -18.00
CA LEU A 415 -2.43 11.96 -17.31
C LEU A 415 -1.82 13.17 -18.03
N ASP A 416 -1.65 14.26 -17.30
CA ASP A 416 -0.93 15.42 -17.83
C ASP A 416 0.59 15.21 -17.69
N THR A 417 1.25 15.00 -18.83
CA THR A 417 2.71 14.86 -18.89
C THR A 417 3.43 16.18 -19.10
N THR A 418 2.69 17.26 -19.32
CA THR A 418 3.30 18.58 -19.60
C THR A 418 3.77 19.27 -18.33
N GLN A 419 3.10 19.04 -17.20
CA GLN A 419 3.42 19.65 -15.89
C GLN A 419 4.68 19.05 -15.25
N TYR A 420 4.88 17.72 -15.40
CA TYR A 420 6.01 17.01 -14.80
C TYR A 420 7.07 16.67 -15.84
N THR A 421 7.92 17.63 -16.16
CA THR A 421 9.03 17.46 -17.11
C THR A 421 10.03 16.40 -16.64
N ALA A 422 10.88 15.90 -17.54
CA ALA A 422 11.95 14.97 -17.16
C ALA A 422 12.90 15.60 -16.13
N PHE A 423 13.20 16.88 -16.28
CA PHE A 423 14.01 17.64 -15.32
C PHE A 423 13.35 17.68 -13.95
N HIS A 424 12.03 18.00 -13.86
CA HIS A 424 11.30 17.99 -12.59
C HIS A 424 11.37 16.62 -11.89
N ARG A 425 11.12 15.53 -12.62
CA ARG A 425 11.21 14.17 -12.07
C ARG A 425 12.60 13.87 -11.51
N GLN A 426 13.68 14.30 -12.17
CA GLN A 426 15.04 14.13 -11.67
C GLN A 426 15.31 14.94 -10.40
N LEU A 427 14.81 16.19 -10.31
CA LEU A 427 14.91 17.01 -9.10
C LEU A 427 14.24 16.32 -7.90
N VAL A 428 13.07 15.73 -8.12
CA VAL A 428 12.33 15.00 -7.08
C VAL A 428 13.03 13.68 -6.71
N ALA A 429 13.42 12.87 -7.68
CA ALA A 429 14.10 11.58 -7.47
C ALA A 429 15.41 11.72 -6.69
N ARG A 430 16.13 12.83 -6.88
CA ARG A 430 17.35 13.16 -6.12
C ARG A 430 17.09 13.89 -4.80
N SER A 431 15.83 13.99 -4.38
CA SER A 431 15.43 14.70 -3.15
C SER A 431 15.83 16.17 -3.10
N LEU A 432 16.16 16.80 -4.23
CA LEU A 432 16.63 18.19 -4.27
C LEU A 432 15.53 19.17 -3.84
N VAL A 433 14.30 18.92 -4.30
CA VAL A 433 13.15 19.77 -3.95
C VAL A 433 12.90 19.75 -2.45
N ILE A 434 12.82 18.56 -1.84
CA ILE A 434 12.56 18.46 -0.41
C ILE A 434 13.71 19.00 0.44
N ASN A 435 14.96 18.73 0.06
CA ASN A 435 16.13 19.22 0.81
C ASN A 435 16.23 20.75 0.78
N THR A 436 15.94 21.37 -0.37
CA THR A 436 15.90 22.83 -0.48
C THR A 436 14.78 23.42 0.37
N THR A 437 13.60 22.78 0.36
CA THR A 437 12.47 23.19 1.21
C THR A 437 12.83 23.15 2.69
N LEU A 438 13.41 22.03 3.15
CA LEU A 438 13.76 21.85 4.56
C LEU A 438 14.78 22.89 5.04
N ARG A 439 15.81 23.18 4.24
CA ARG A 439 16.78 24.24 4.55
C ARG A 439 16.09 25.61 4.64
N TYR A 440 15.24 25.94 3.66
CA TYR A 440 14.51 27.19 3.66
C TYR A 440 13.59 27.33 4.89
N VAL A 441 12.85 26.28 5.22
CA VAL A 441 11.96 26.28 6.41
C VAL A 441 12.78 26.38 7.71
N GLU A 442 13.95 25.72 7.78
CA GLU A 442 14.84 25.81 8.93
C GLU A 442 15.30 27.27 9.17
N ASP A 443 15.62 27.99 8.09
CA ASP A 443 16.11 29.37 8.18
C ASP A 443 15.00 30.40 8.45
N HIS A 444 13.76 30.15 7.99
CA HIS A 444 12.69 31.14 7.96
C HIS A 444 11.43 30.75 8.75
N ARG A 445 11.48 29.67 9.56
CA ARG A 445 10.29 29.10 10.24
C ARG A 445 9.55 30.14 11.09
N ASP A 446 10.26 30.88 11.93
CA ASP A 446 9.66 31.85 12.86
C ASP A 446 9.13 33.07 12.11
N GLU A 447 9.84 33.52 11.10
CA GLU A 447 9.38 34.57 10.20
C GLU A 447 8.09 34.19 9.49
N LEU A 448 8.05 32.98 8.90
CA LEU A 448 6.88 32.44 8.18
C LEU A 448 5.66 32.32 9.10
N LYS A 449 5.84 31.78 10.33
CA LYS A 449 4.77 31.67 11.32
C LYS A 449 4.25 33.02 11.79
N THR A 450 5.13 34.00 11.95
CA THR A 450 4.76 35.36 12.37
C THR A 450 4.02 36.09 11.24
N LYS A 451 4.57 36.02 10.02
CA LYS A 451 4.02 36.72 8.85
C LYS A 451 2.71 36.12 8.35
N TYR A 452 2.59 34.81 8.46
CA TYR A 452 1.44 34.03 7.98
C TYR A 452 0.80 33.22 9.13
N ALA A 453 0.17 33.91 10.08
CA ALA A 453 -0.50 33.24 11.20
C ALA A 453 -1.66 32.34 10.76
N LYS A 454 -2.29 32.65 9.61
CA LYS A 454 -3.36 31.85 8.99
C LYS A 454 -2.88 31.29 7.65
N PHE A 455 -3.20 30.02 7.39
CA PHE A 455 -2.84 29.39 6.14
C PHE A 455 -3.45 30.07 4.89
N ASP A 456 -4.69 30.58 4.99
CA ASP A 456 -5.33 31.28 3.87
C ASP A 456 -4.57 32.55 3.43
N ASP A 457 -3.90 33.24 4.36
CA ASP A 457 -3.01 34.36 4.06
C ASP A 457 -1.73 33.89 3.35
N TYR A 458 -1.16 32.78 3.81
CA TYR A 458 -0.02 32.15 3.15
C TYR A 458 -0.38 31.70 1.73
N MET A 459 -1.48 30.98 1.58
CA MET A 459 -1.96 30.48 0.30
C MET A 459 -2.11 31.61 -0.74
N LYS A 460 -2.66 32.76 -0.34
CA LYS A 460 -2.90 33.90 -1.23
C LYS A 460 -1.65 34.74 -1.51
N ARG A 461 -0.78 34.95 -0.51
CA ARG A 461 0.26 36.01 -0.56
C ARG A 461 1.68 35.48 -0.58
N PHE A 462 1.93 34.22 -0.17
CA PHE A 462 3.30 33.69 -0.21
C PHE A 462 3.68 33.32 -1.63
N GLU A 463 4.79 33.85 -2.09
CA GLU A 463 5.46 33.46 -3.32
C GLU A 463 6.83 32.87 -2.99
N VAL A 464 7.19 31.79 -3.69
CA VAL A 464 8.50 31.17 -3.52
C VAL A 464 9.58 32.15 -4.01
N PRO A 465 10.53 32.54 -3.14
CA PRO A 465 11.59 33.49 -3.53
C PRO A 465 12.43 32.95 -4.68
N GLN A 466 12.83 33.81 -5.61
CA GLN A 466 13.69 33.43 -6.73
C GLN A 466 15.01 32.83 -6.23
N ALA A 467 15.60 33.39 -5.18
CA ALA A 467 16.83 32.90 -4.56
C ALA A 467 16.72 31.41 -4.12
N MET A 468 15.54 30.97 -3.66
CA MET A 468 15.31 29.56 -3.31
C MET A 468 15.37 28.67 -4.56
N VAL A 469 14.78 29.11 -5.67
CA VAL A 469 14.81 28.39 -6.96
C VAL A 469 16.23 28.33 -7.51
N ASP A 470 16.96 29.45 -7.44
CA ASP A 470 18.36 29.54 -7.90
C ASP A 470 19.28 28.62 -7.08
N THR A 471 19.08 28.56 -5.76
CA THR A 471 19.78 27.62 -4.87
C THR A 471 19.51 26.17 -5.25
N LEU A 472 18.26 25.84 -5.54
CA LEU A 472 17.88 24.49 -5.99
C LEU A 472 18.54 24.13 -7.32
N PHE A 473 18.53 25.03 -8.28
CA PHE A 473 19.15 24.79 -9.58
C PHE A 473 20.68 24.71 -9.51
N ALA A 474 21.33 25.52 -8.68
CA ALA A 474 22.77 25.43 -8.43
C ALA A 474 23.14 24.07 -7.81
N GLU A 475 22.33 23.56 -6.87
CA GLU A 475 22.53 22.24 -6.28
C GLU A 475 22.29 21.12 -7.32
N ALA A 476 21.27 21.27 -8.16
CA ALA A 476 20.98 20.34 -9.25
C ALA A 476 22.17 20.25 -10.23
N GLU A 477 22.74 21.39 -10.59
CA GLU A 477 23.90 21.45 -11.48
C GLU A 477 25.14 20.76 -10.88
N ARG A 478 25.41 20.97 -9.58
CA ARG A 478 26.47 20.26 -8.84
C ARG A 478 26.29 18.74 -8.89
N GLN A 479 25.04 18.26 -8.88
CA GLN A 479 24.71 16.84 -9.00
C GLN A 479 24.53 16.36 -10.44
N LYS A 480 24.92 17.18 -11.43
CA LYS A 480 24.80 16.87 -12.88
C LYS A 480 23.36 16.64 -13.34
N VAL A 481 22.40 17.27 -12.68
CA VAL A 481 20.98 17.28 -13.07
C VAL A 481 20.71 18.61 -13.77
N LYS A 482 20.41 18.54 -15.08
CA LYS A 482 20.20 19.74 -15.93
C LYS A 482 18.94 19.57 -16.78
N PRO A 483 18.21 20.65 -17.07
CA PRO A 483 17.16 20.61 -18.06
C PRO A 483 17.78 20.36 -19.45
N ARG A 484 17.02 19.75 -20.34
CA ARG A 484 17.44 19.49 -21.71
C ARG A 484 17.71 20.81 -22.47
N ASP A 485 16.85 21.79 -22.24
CA ASP A 485 16.87 23.13 -22.85
C ASP A 485 16.16 24.18 -21.95
N ASP A 486 16.24 25.45 -22.33
CA ASP A 486 15.58 26.55 -21.60
C ASP A 486 14.05 26.44 -21.64
N ALA A 487 13.48 25.83 -22.68
CA ALA A 487 12.04 25.62 -22.76
C ALA A 487 11.56 24.60 -21.71
N GLU A 488 12.30 23.51 -21.51
CA GLU A 488 12.01 22.56 -20.42
C GLU A 488 12.17 23.23 -19.04
N ARG A 489 13.22 24.04 -18.85
CA ARG A 489 13.42 24.80 -17.61
C ARG A 489 12.21 25.70 -17.32
N LYS A 490 11.74 26.45 -18.31
CA LYS A 490 10.58 27.35 -18.17
C LYS A 490 9.30 26.58 -17.86
N ARG A 491 9.05 25.45 -18.52
CA ARG A 491 7.88 24.59 -18.25
C ARG A 491 7.90 23.96 -16.87
N THR A 492 9.10 23.67 -16.32
CA THR A 492 9.26 23.08 -14.99
C THR A 492 8.89 24.06 -13.85
N LEU A 493 9.12 25.33 -14.04
CA LEU A 493 9.02 26.34 -12.97
C LEU A 493 7.64 26.44 -12.29
N PRO A 494 6.50 26.48 -12.98
CA PRO A 494 5.21 26.64 -12.32
C PRO A 494 4.92 25.51 -11.32
N MET A 495 5.04 24.24 -11.74
CA MET A 495 4.81 23.09 -10.88
C MET A 495 5.87 22.97 -9.79
N LEU A 496 7.12 23.29 -10.08
CA LEU A 496 8.20 23.31 -9.08
C LEU A 496 7.93 24.33 -7.98
N ARG A 497 7.52 25.56 -8.34
CA ARG A 497 7.15 26.59 -7.36
C ARG A 497 5.95 26.19 -6.51
N LEU A 498 4.92 25.62 -7.15
CA LEU A 498 3.76 25.10 -6.42
C LEU A 498 4.18 24.00 -5.42
N GLN A 499 5.00 23.05 -5.85
CA GLN A 499 5.48 21.97 -4.98
C GLN A 499 6.34 22.50 -3.82
N LEU A 500 7.26 23.45 -4.06
CA LEU A 500 8.04 24.10 -3.01
C LEU A 500 7.12 24.81 -2.01
N LYS A 501 6.15 25.60 -2.49
CA LYS A 501 5.13 26.26 -1.66
C LYS A 501 4.33 25.26 -0.83
N ALA A 502 3.88 24.19 -1.43
CA ALA A 502 3.11 23.14 -0.74
C ALA A 502 3.95 22.41 0.33
N LEU A 503 5.21 22.09 0.04
CA LEU A 503 6.11 21.47 1.01
C LEU A 503 6.43 22.39 2.19
N ILE A 504 6.63 23.69 1.96
CA ILE A 504 6.78 24.68 3.03
C ILE A 504 5.51 24.70 3.91
N ALA A 505 4.33 24.71 3.28
CA ALA A 505 3.07 24.68 4.01
C ALA A 505 2.93 23.40 4.88
N ARG A 506 3.29 22.23 4.35
CA ARG A 506 3.34 20.97 5.11
C ARG A 506 4.21 21.09 6.36
N ASP A 507 5.40 21.65 6.22
CA ASP A 507 6.38 21.68 7.30
C ASP A 507 6.08 22.77 8.35
N ILE A 508 5.25 23.77 8.01
CA ILE A 508 4.80 24.83 8.91
C ILE A 508 3.47 24.46 9.60
N TRP A 509 2.53 23.85 8.87
CA TRP A 509 1.19 23.44 9.35
C TRP A 509 1.04 21.93 9.34
N ASP A 510 0.50 21.34 8.23
CA ASP A 510 0.28 19.90 8.11
C ASP A 510 0.01 19.46 6.66
N MET A 511 -0.30 18.18 6.46
CA MET A 511 -0.66 17.58 5.17
C MET A 511 -1.95 18.15 4.56
N ASN A 512 -2.91 18.61 5.35
CA ASN A 512 -4.09 19.33 4.86
C ASN A 512 -3.70 20.50 3.96
N GLU A 513 -2.79 21.34 4.44
CA GLU A 513 -2.34 22.56 3.75
C GLU A 513 -1.53 22.21 2.50
N TYR A 514 -0.75 21.13 2.55
CA TYR A 514 -0.07 20.58 1.38
C TYR A 514 -1.05 20.23 0.27
N PHE A 515 -2.06 19.42 0.58
CA PHE A 515 -3.04 18.99 -0.42
C PHE A 515 -3.97 20.11 -0.89
N ARG A 516 -4.29 21.09 -0.04
CA ARG A 516 -5.05 22.29 -0.47
C ARG A 516 -4.33 23.03 -1.58
N LEU A 517 -3.00 23.12 -1.53
CA LEU A 517 -2.19 23.75 -2.58
C LEU A 517 -2.03 22.83 -3.80
N MET A 518 -1.63 21.58 -3.62
CA MET A 518 -1.38 20.67 -4.74
C MET A 518 -2.64 20.41 -5.56
N ASN A 519 -3.81 20.38 -4.92
CA ASN A 519 -5.09 20.16 -5.59
C ASN A 519 -5.53 21.31 -6.51
N GLU A 520 -4.90 22.49 -6.43
CA GLU A 520 -5.13 23.58 -7.40
C GLU A 520 -4.74 23.19 -8.83
N GLN A 521 -3.78 22.28 -8.98
CA GLN A 521 -3.29 21.77 -10.26
C GLN A 521 -3.60 20.29 -10.50
N ASN A 522 -4.41 19.67 -9.65
CA ASN A 522 -4.82 18.29 -9.82
C ASN A 522 -6.06 18.23 -10.73
N HIS A 523 -5.87 17.82 -11.98
CA HIS A 523 -6.95 17.78 -12.97
C HIS A 523 -8.09 16.82 -12.60
N ILE A 524 -7.80 15.72 -11.90
CA ILE A 524 -8.83 14.79 -11.43
C ILE A 524 -9.71 15.48 -10.35
N VAL A 525 -9.08 16.21 -9.45
CA VAL A 525 -9.82 16.98 -8.41
C VAL A 525 -10.63 18.11 -9.04
N SER A 526 -10.05 18.84 -10.00
CA SER A 526 -10.75 19.90 -10.73
C SER A 526 -11.97 19.35 -11.45
N LYS A 527 -11.82 18.21 -12.14
CA LYS A 527 -12.94 17.53 -12.83
C LYS A 527 -14.03 17.07 -11.87
N ALA A 528 -13.64 16.58 -10.69
CA ALA A 528 -14.61 16.20 -9.66
C ALA A 528 -15.41 17.40 -9.13
N VAL A 529 -14.75 18.54 -8.96
CA VAL A 529 -15.45 19.79 -8.57
C VAL A 529 -16.45 20.20 -9.63
N GLU A 530 -16.11 20.14 -10.92
CA GLU A 530 -17.03 20.42 -12.02
C GLU A 530 -18.26 19.48 -11.99
N VAL A 531 -18.01 18.17 -11.92
CA VAL A 531 -19.07 17.14 -11.93
C VAL A 531 -20.01 17.30 -10.73
N ILE A 532 -19.46 17.49 -9.53
CA ILE A 532 -20.26 17.52 -8.30
C ILE A 532 -21.07 18.82 -8.18
N THR A 533 -20.52 19.94 -8.67
CA THR A 533 -21.20 21.25 -8.64
C THR A 533 -22.12 21.47 -9.84
N GLY A 534 -21.97 20.70 -10.91
CA GLY A 534 -22.74 20.86 -12.15
C GLY A 534 -22.37 22.10 -12.95
N LYS A 535 -21.14 22.60 -12.79
CA LYS A 535 -20.63 23.83 -13.44
C LYS A 535 -19.53 23.49 -14.42
#